data_f01b08a8af8a757081258d8d87ddc1e7
#
_entry.id   f01b08a8af8a757081258d8d87ddc1e7
#
_cell.length_a   1.000
_cell.length_b   1.000
_cell.length_c   1.000
_cell.angle_alpha   90.00
_cell.angle_beta   90.00
_cell.angle_gamma   90.00
#
_symmetry.space_group_name_H-M   'P 1'
#
loop_
_entity.id
_entity.type
_entity.pdbx_description
1 polymer ?
#
loop_
_entity_poly.entity_id
_entity_poly.type
_entity_poly.pdbx_seq_one_letter_code
_entity_poly.pdbx_strand_id
1 'polypeptide(L)'
;FDYMTGYDYKQGGGVIDGSYIIGTTPRNLPVTTLSWAKAKILDIGLDVAFLNNRLSGSVDFFRRIKTGIPASRDDVLLPEEVGFERPKENLNSNVHTGYNLLARWSDKVNDFHYSISANFTYSRFYNWEQYNPKFSNSWDEYRNSTWHRFGNVNWAYEADGQFQSWEEIASWPIDNDQKGNTTLRPGDIKYVDQNGDGIIKDMDKRPI
;
A
#
# COMPACT_ATOMS: atom_id res chain seq x y z
N PHE A 1 -21.70 5.49 -13.36
CA PHE A 1 -21.36 6.58 -14.31
C PHE A 1 -21.26 7.88 -13.53
N ASP A 2 -20.05 8.26 -13.14
CA ASP A 2 -19.78 9.40 -12.22
C ASP A 2 -20.08 10.77 -12.84
N TYR A 3 -20.36 10.82 -14.14
CA TYR A 3 -20.74 12.05 -14.87
C TYR A 3 -22.26 12.32 -14.88
N MET A 4 -23.08 11.40 -14.37
CA MET A 4 -24.53 11.51 -14.38
C MET A 4 -25.07 11.94 -13.02
N THR A 5 -25.91 12.95 -13.00
CA THR A 5 -26.76 13.27 -11.85
C THR A 5 -27.94 12.29 -11.76
N GLY A 6 -28.54 12.18 -10.60
CA GLY A 6 -29.76 11.38 -10.43
C GLY A 6 -29.91 10.87 -9.02
N TYR A 7 -30.81 9.89 -8.90
CA TYR A 7 -31.11 9.21 -7.65
C TYR A 7 -30.96 7.71 -7.83
N ASP A 8 -30.48 7.04 -6.81
CA ASP A 8 -30.48 5.58 -6.72
C ASP A 8 -31.73 5.15 -5.94
N TYR A 9 -32.59 4.40 -6.63
CA TYR A 9 -33.81 3.86 -6.05
C TYR A 9 -33.52 2.64 -5.20
N LYS A 10 -34.37 2.42 -4.20
CA LYS A 10 -34.28 1.30 -3.24
C LYS A 10 -33.05 1.39 -2.32
N GLN A 11 -32.48 2.56 -2.15
CA GLN A 11 -31.44 2.83 -1.18
C GLN A 11 -31.92 3.88 -0.16
N GLY A 12 -31.53 3.65 1.08
CA GLY A 12 -32.05 4.45 2.17
C GLY A 12 -33.54 4.15 2.43
N GLY A 13 -34.08 4.71 3.46
CA GLY A 13 -35.48 4.55 3.83
C GLY A 13 -35.73 4.97 5.27
N GLY A 14 -36.96 4.88 5.69
CA GLY A 14 -37.36 5.22 7.05
C GLY A 14 -38.54 4.39 7.48
N VAL A 15 -38.84 4.41 8.79
CA VAL A 15 -40.03 3.80 9.33
C VAL A 15 -41.08 4.88 9.49
N ILE A 16 -42.21 4.72 8.82
CA ILE A 16 -43.38 5.57 8.91
C ILE A 16 -44.57 4.70 9.34
N ASP A 17 -45.18 5.06 10.43
CA ASP A 17 -46.33 4.31 11.03
C ASP A 17 -46.04 2.82 11.26
N GLY A 18 -44.79 2.51 11.69
CA GLY A 18 -44.34 1.14 11.96
C GLY A 18 -43.98 0.32 10.72
N SER A 19 -44.10 0.87 9.52
CA SER A 19 -43.76 0.20 8.26
C SER A 19 -42.46 0.80 7.67
N TYR A 20 -41.56 -0.06 7.24
CA TYR A 20 -40.36 0.38 6.54
C TYR A 20 -40.66 0.80 5.11
N ILE A 21 -40.41 2.04 4.78
CA ILE A 21 -40.60 2.61 3.45
C ILE A 21 -39.24 2.75 2.78
N ILE A 22 -39.10 2.12 1.63
CA ILE A 22 -37.89 2.22 0.80
C ILE A 22 -37.81 3.61 0.18
N GLY A 23 -36.68 4.26 0.40
CA GLY A 23 -36.41 5.59 -0.12
C GLY A 23 -35.57 5.62 -1.41
N THR A 24 -35.10 6.82 -1.70
CA THR A 24 -34.10 7.10 -2.75
C THR A 24 -32.98 7.90 -2.16
N THR A 25 -31.76 7.65 -2.63
CA THR A 25 -30.57 8.41 -2.22
C THR A 25 -30.06 9.21 -3.41
N PRO A 26 -29.75 10.51 -3.26
CA PRO A 26 -29.15 11.27 -4.34
C PRO A 26 -27.76 10.71 -4.65
N ARG A 27 -27.40 10.67 -5.93
CA ARG A 27 -26.04 10.36 -6.36
C ARG A 27 -25.11 11.52 -6.03
N ASN A 28 -23.83 11.22 -5.92
CA ASN A 28 -22.80 12.23 -5.73
C ASN A 28 -22.79 13.28 -6.85
N LEU A 29 -22.12 14.41 -6.59
CA LEU A 29 -21.95 15.46 -7.58
C LEU A 29 -21.34 14.90 -8.88
N PRO A 30 -21.86 15.30 -10.06
CA PRO A 30 -21.37 14.80 -11.32
C PRO A 30 -19.97 15.30 -11.60
N VAL A 31 -19.11 14.40 -12.09
CA VAL A 31 -17.75 14.72 -12.49
C VAL A 31 -17.65 14.67 -14.01
N THR A 32 -17.66 15.84 -14.63
CA THR A 32 -17.63 15.97 -16.09
C THR A 32 -16.22 16.08 -16.67
N THR A 33 -15.21 16.30 -15.83
CA THR A 33 -13.81 16.54 -16.21
C THR A 33 -12.92 15.30 -16.13
N LEU A 34 -13.44 14.16 -15.68
CA LEU A 34 -12.68 12.94 -15.64
C LEU A 34 -12.31 12.42 -17.04
N SER A 35 -11.05 12.10 -17.20
CA SER A 35 -10.52 11.46 -18.39
C SER A 35 -9.84 10.13 -18.06
N TRP A 36 -9.45 9.40 -19.09
CA TRP A 36 -8.71 8.14 -18.92
C TRP A 36 -7.32 8.42 -18.35
N ALA A 37 -6.91 7.62 -17.38
CA ALA A 37 -5.53 7.61 -16.92
C ALA A 37 -4.61 7.14 -18.05
N LYS A 38 -3.45 7.78 -18.17
CA LYS A 38 -2.47 7.49 -19.22
C LYS A 38 -1.33 6.68 -18.61
N ALA A 39 -0.86 5.67 -19.33
CA ALA A 39 0.31 4.89 -18.95
C ALA A 39 1.40 5.03 -20.02
N LYS A 40 2.62 5.36 -19.57
CA LYS A 40 3.84 5.32 -20.37
C LYS A 40 4.69 4.16 -19.86
N ILE A 41 5.13 3.29 -20.77
CA ILE A 41 5.93 2.13 -20.44
C ILE A 41 7.26 2.25 -21.18
N LEU A 42 8.34 2.09 -20.45
CA LEU A 42 9.68 1.83 -20.96
C LEU A 42 10.02 0.39 -20.61
N ASP A 43 10.42 -0.39 -21.60
CA ASP A 43 10.84 -1.77 -21.44
C ASP A 43 12.15 -1.97 -22.22
N ILE A 44 13.18 -2.47 -21.55
CA ILE A 44 14.50 -2.72 -22.12
C ILE A 44 14.89 -4.13 -21.76
N GLY A 45 14.99 -5.00 -22.75
CA GLY A 45 15.35 -6.39 -22.60
C GLY A 45 16.64 -6.76 -23.33
N LEU A 46 17.31 -7.76 -22.80
CA LEU A 46 18.48 -8.39 -23.41
C LEU A 46 18.30 -9.91 -23.31
N ASP A 47 18.29 -10.56 -24.47
CA ASP A 47 18.34 -12.02 -24.57
C ASP A 47 19.76 -12.46 -24.94
N VAL A 48 20.21 -13.49 -24.25
CA VAL A 48 21.54 -14.05 -24.45
C VAL A 48 21.49 -15.58 -24.55
N ALA A 49 22.35 -16.12 -25.39
CA ALA A 49 22.54 -17.56 -25.50
C ALA A 49 24.03 -17.90 -25.64
N PHE A 50 24.48 -18.88 -24.86
CA PHE A 50 25.86 -19.33 -24.79
C PHE A 50 25.95 -20.85 -24.93
N LEU A 51 27.18 -21.35 -25.12
CA LEU A 51 27.48 -22.78 -25.13
C LEU A 51 26.62 -23.56 -26.15
N ASN A 52 26.53 -23.05 -27.38
CA ASN A 52 25.67 -23.66 -28.44
C ASN A 52 24.19 -23.79 -27.99
N ASN A 53 23.66 -22.75 -27.39
CA ASN A 53 22.29 -22.67 -26.87
C ASN A 53 21.98 -23.59 -25.65
N ARG A 54 23.00 -24.15 -25.03
CA ARG A 54 22.79 -24.91 -23.79
C ARG A 54 22.39 -24.00 -22.62
N LEU A 55 23.02 -22.83 -22.54
CA LEU A 55 22.66 -21.81 -21.56
C LEU A 55 22.01 -20.63 -22.31
N SER A 56 20.79 -20.32 -21.97
CA SER A 56 20.08 -19.13 -22.45
C SER A 56 19.47 -18.36 -21.27
N GLY A 57 19.29 -17.07 -21.45
CA GLY A 57 18.67 -16.23 -20.45
C GLY A 57 18.20 -14.92 -21.01
N SER A 58 17.28 -14.29 -20.30
CA SER A 58 16.84 -12.92 -20.56
C SER A 58 16.92 -12.07 -19.31
N VAL A 59 17.17 -10.78 -19.51
CA VAL A 59 17.13 -9.74 -18.50
C VAL A 59 16.29 -8.61 -19.05
N ASP A 60 15.17 -8.33 -18.41
CA ASP A 60 14.28 -7.24 -18.78
C ASP A 60 14.18 -6.23 -17.65
N PHE A 61 14.32 -4.96 -17.97
CA PHE A 61 14.04 -3.85 -17.06
C PHE A 61 12.80 -3.11 -17.56
N PHE A 62 11.83 -2.88 -16.70
CA PHE A 62 10.64 -2.14 -17.03
C PHE A 62 10.37 -0.99 -16.08
N ARG A 63 9.81 0.09 -16.61
CA ARG A 63 9.28 1.22 -15.86
C ARG A 63 7.97 1.69 -16.48
N ARG A 64 6.89 1.59 -15.72
CA ARG A 64 5.56 2.06 -16.10
C ARG A 64 5.14 3.24 -15.24
N ILE A 65 4.92 4.39 -15.86
CA ILE A 65 4.41 5.60 -15.20
C ILE A 65 2.94 5.74 -15.58
N LYS A 66 2.06 5.73 -14.61
CA LYS A 66 0.62 5.97 -14.80
C LYS A 66 0.27 7.33 -14.22
N THR A 67 -0.27 8.24 -15.06
CA THR A 67 -0.66 9.59 -14.70
C THR A 67 -2.17 9.77 -14.85
N GLY A 68 -2.73 10.77 -14.17
CA GLY A 68 -4.15 11.07 -14.25
C GLY A 68 -5.01 10.04 -13.52
N ILE A 69 -4.55 9.49 -12.40
CA ILE A 69 -5.34 8.60 -11.55
C ILE A 69 -6.35 9.46 -10.80
N PRO A 70 -7.64 9.08 -10.80
CA PRO A 70 -8.66 9.83 -10.09
C PRO A 70 -8.38 9.91 -8.57
N ALA A 71 -8.45 11.11 -8.03
CA ALA A 71 -8.35 11.39 -6.60
C ALA A 71 -9.30 12.53 -6.22
N SER A 72 -9.73 12.55 -4.97
CA SER A 72 -10.56 13.63 -4.44
C SER A 72 -9.72 14.90 -4.23
N ARG A 73 -10.33 16.05 -4.44
CA ARG A 73 -9.70 17.34 -4.17
C ARG A 73 -9.80 17.68 -2.69
N ASP A 74 -8.68 17.50 -1.97
CA ASP A 74 -8.64 17.77 -0.53
C ASP A 74 -8.52 19.27 -0.18
N ASP A 75 -8.24 20.11 -1.15
CA ASP A 75 -8.24 21.57 -1.03
C ASP A 75 -9.63 22.21 -1.14
N VAL A 76 -10.62 21.48 -1.63
CA VAL A 76 -12.02 21.93 -1.68
C VAL A 76 -12.69 21.66 -0.34
N LEU A 77 -13.08 22.72 0.36
CA LEU A 77 -13.88 22.62 1.57
C LEU A 77 -15.34 22.41 1.19
N LEU A 78 -15.81 21.20 1.37
CA LEU A 78 -17.23 20.85 1.26
C LEU A 78 -17.73 20.49 2.66
N PRO A 79 -18.65 21.28 3.27
CA PRO A 79 -19.23 20.91 4.56
C PRO A 79 -19.96 19.57 4.49
N GLU A 80 -19.89 18.78 5.55
CA GLU A 80 -20.53 17.47 5.62
C GLU A 80 -22.06 17.56 5.50
N GLU A 81 -22.63 18.68 5.92
CA GLU A 81 -24.06 18.97 5.86
C GLU A 81 -24.60 19.00 4.42
N VAL A 82 -23.73 19.22 3.42
CA VAL A 82 -24.10 19.17 2.00
C VAL A 82 -24.47 17.75 1.57
N GLY A 83 -23.97 16.72 2.28
CA GLY A 83 -24.31 15.32 2.04
C GLY A 83 -23.71 14.71 0.78
N PHE A 84 -22.75 15.39 0.12
CA PHE A 84 -22.07 14.88 -1.05
C PHE A 84 -20.57 14.70 -0.79
N GLU A 85 -19.98 13.69 -1.41
CA GLU A 85 -18.53 13.56 -1.46
C GLU A 85 -17.91 14.58 -2.42
N ARG A 86 -16.63 14.91 -2.15
CA ARG A 86 -15.86 15.78 -3.03
C ARG A 86 -15.68 15.16 -4.41
N PRO A 87 -15.78 15.94 -5.47
CA PRO A 87 -15.59 15.45 -6.83
C PRO A 87 -14.17 14.92 -7.04
N LYS A 88 -14.04 13.87 -7.84
CA LYS A 88 -12.76 13.30 -8.23
C LYS A 88 -12.25 13.97 -9.50
N GLU A 89 -10.95 14.18 -9.56
CA GLU A 89 -10.23 14.67 -10.74
C GLU A 89 -9.01 13.80 -11.02
N ASN A 90 -8.42 13.92 -12.22
CA ASN A 90 -7.24 13.14 -12.63
C ASN A 90 -5.96 13.76 -12.08
N LEU A 91 -5.68 13.57 -10.79
CA LEU A 91 -4.66 14.30 -10.04
C LEU A 91 -3.42 13.46 -9.69
N ASN A 92 -3.61 12.20 -9.39
CA ASN A 92 -2.53 11.37 -8.87
C ASN A 92 -1.76 10.65 -9.98
N SER A 93 -0.52 10.28 -9.66
CA SER A 93 0.30 9.43 -10.50
C SER A 93 1.08 8.40 -9.71
N ASN A 94 1.40 7.27 -10.34
CA ASN A 94 2.20 6.22 -9.74
C ASN A 94 3.22 5.65 -10.73
N VAL A 95 4.23 5.01 -10.18
CA VAL A 95 5.30 4.35 -10.95
C VAL A 95 5.42 2.91 -10.49
N HIS A 96 5.46 2.00 -11.44
CA HIS A 96 5.90 0.63 -11.26
C HIS A 96 7.24 0.48 -11.95
N THR A 97 8.24 -0.02 -11.26
CA THR A 97 9.55 -0.31 -11.81
C THR A 97 10.01 -1.68 -11.33
N GLY A 98 10.72 -2.38 -12.17
CA GLY A 98 11.19 -3.70 -11.82
C GLY A 98 12.08 -4.31 -12.89
N TYR A 99 12.48 -5.56 -12.64
CA TYR A 99 13.23 -6.35 -13.58
C TYR A 99 12.79 -7.82 -13.51
N ASN A 100 12.91 -8.48 -14.68
CA ASN A 100 12.71 -9.90 -14.83
C ASN A 100 14.03 -10.54 -15.24
N LEU A 101 14.33 -11.66 -14.64
CA LEU A 101 15.50 -12.47 -14.96
C LEU A 101 15.02 -13.88 -15.29
N LEU A 102 15.43 -14.42 -16.44
CA LEU A 102 15.20 -15.79 -16.82
C LEU A 102 16.54 -16.44 -17.12
N ALA A 103 16.77 -17.63 -16.58
CA ALA A 103 17.89 -18.47 -16.94
C ALA A 103 17.39 -19.86 -17.28
N ARG A 104 17.89 -20.44 -18.34
CA ARG A 104 17.56 -21.79 -18.79
C ARG A 104 18.80 -22.54 -19.19
N TRP A 105 18.96 -23.74 -18.65
CA TRP A 105 19.92 -24.71 -19.07
C TRP A 105 19.22 -25.86 -19.80
N SER A 106 19.72 -26.24 -20.97
CA SER A 106 19.20 -27.37 -21.75
C SER A 106 20.39 -28.18 -22.26
N ASP A 107 20.34 -29.49 -22.03
CA ASP A 107 21.40 -30.37 -22.49
C ASP A 107 20.85 -31.77 -22.77
N LYS A 108 21.71 -32.63 -23.32
CA LYS A 108 21.41 -34.07 -23.55
C LYS A 108 22.55 -34.96 -23.13
N VAL A 109 22.21 -36.10 -22.60
CA VAL A 109 23.14 -37.20 -22.32
C VAL A 109 22.62 -38.42 -23.07
N ASN A 110 23.34 -38.85 -24.12
CA ASN A 110 22.87 -39.84 -25.08
C ASN A 110 21.51 -39.43 -25.70
N ASP A 111 20.47 -40.24 -25.50
CA ASP A 111 19.10 -39.97 -25.94
C ASP A 111 18.24 -39.23 -24.94
N PHE A 112 18.76 -38.99 -23.73
CA PHE A 112 18.04 -38.27 -22.67
C PHE A 112 18.24 -36.76 -22.78
N HIS A 113 17.13 -36.03 -23.08
CA HIS A 113 17.10 -34.56 -23.13
C HIS A 113 16.53 -34.02 -21.83
N TYR A 114 17.18 -33.02 -21.25
CA TYR A 114 16.70 -32.34 -20.07
C TYR A 114 16.84 -30.83 -20.19
N SER A 115 15.97 -30.12 -19.48
CA SER A 115 16.08 -28.67 -19.31
C SER A 115 15.64 -28.25 -17.92
N ILE A 116 16.36 -27.28 -17.37
CA ILE A 116 16.06 -26.62 -16.09
C ILE A 116 15.96 -25.14 -16.38
N SER A 117 14.93 -24.50 -15.86
CA SER A 117 14.78 -23.04 -15.95
C SER A 117 14.42 -22.44 -14.60
N ALA A 118 14.96 -21.25 -14.34
CA ALA A 118 14.61 -20.43 -13.19
C ALA A 118 14.24 -19.04 -13.67
N ASN A 119 13.18 -18.48 -13.11
CA ASN A 119 12.80 -17.10 -13.32
C ASN A 119 12.74 -16.36 -12.01
N PHE A 120 13.14 -15.10 -12.05
CA PHE A 120 13.05 -14.20 -10.92
C PHE A 120 12.48 -12.86 -11.38
N THR A 121 11.42 -12.41 -10.73
CA THR A 121 10.79 -11.12 -11.00
C THR A 121 10.83 -10.28 -9.73
N TYR A 122 11.33 -9.07 -9.83
CA TYR A 122 11.25 -8.08 -8.78
C TYR A 122 10.55 -6.84 -9.30
N SER A 123 9.55 -6.36 -8.56
CA SER A 123 8.87 -5.12 -8.90
C SER A 123 8.51 -4.33 -7.65
N ARG A 124 8.61 -3.02 -7.77
CA ARG A 124 8.15 -2.09 -6.73
C ARG A 124 7.25 -1.03 -7.32
N PHE A 125 6.28 -0.69 -6.51
CA PHE A 125 5.31 0.36 -6.77
C PHE A 125 5.56 1.52 -5.81
N TYR A 126 5.51 2.76 -6.32
CA TYR A 126 5.49 3.94 -5.49
C TYR A 126 4.61 5.04 -6.08
N ASN A 127 4.05 5.89 -5.22
CA ASN A 127 3.30 7.04 -5.65
C ASN A 127 4.26 8.15 -6.08
N TRP A 128 4.08 8.64 -7.31
CA TRP A 128 4.91 9.73 -7.85
C TRP A 128 4.34 11.09 -7.48
N GLU A 129 3.03 11.24 -7.63
CA GLU A 129 2.29 12.44 -7.23
C GLU A 129 1.08 12.04 -6.41
N GLN A 130 0.86 12.77 -5.33
CA GLN A 130 -0.31 12.69 -4.49
C GLN A 130 -0.80 14.13 -4.29
N TYR A 131 -2.05 14.37 -4.67
CA TYR A 131 -2.60 15.71 -4.64
C TYR A 131 -2.95 16.15 -3.21
N ASN A 132 -2.27 17.20 -2.73
CA ASN A 132 -2.51 17.92 -1.47
C ASN A 132 -3.15 17.10 -0.34
N PRO A 133 -2.57 15.98 0.10
CA PRO A 133 -3.10 15.24 1.23
C PRO A 133 -3.04 16.10 2.48
N LYS A 134 -4.09 16.08 3.30
CA LYS A 134 -4.12 16.76 4.58
C LYS A 134 -3.78 15.82 5.70
N PHE A 135 -2.91 16.27 6.57
CA PHE A 135 -2.47 15.52 7.76
C PHE A 135 -2.79 16.33 9.01
N SER A 136 -3.14 15.64 10.09
CA SER A 136 -3.50 16.25 11.36
C SER A 136 -2.29 16.82 12.08
N ASN A 137 -1.13 16.21 11.89
CA ASN A 137 0.15 16.60 12.50
C ASN A 137 1.32 15.97 11.71
N SER A 138 2.55 16.30 12.11
CA SER A 138 3.77 15.82 11.43
C SER A 138 3.98 14.31 11.55
N TRP A 139 3.51 13.67 12.62
CA TRP A 139 3.55 12.21 12.75
C TRP A 139 2.60 11.53 11.78
N ASP A 140 1.37 12.05 11.65
CA ASP A 140 0.38 11.59 10.69
C ASP A 140 0.91 11.74 9.25
N GLU A 141 1.55 12.86 8.93
CA GLU A 141 2.23 13.06 7.65
C GLU A 141 3.35 12.06 7.44
N TYR A 142 4.23 11.89 8.43
CA TYR A 142 5.33 10.92 8.35
C TYR A 142 4.82 9.51 8.11
N ARG A 143 3.74 9.11 8.74
CA ARG A 143 3.20 7.77 8.66
C ARG A 143 2.36 7.53 7.39
N ASN A 144 1.47 8.44 7.06
CA ASN A 144 0.41 8.26 6.07
C ASN A 144 0.67 8.96 4.73
N SER A 145 1.68 9.83 4.64
CA SER A 145 2.08 10.37 3.34
C SER A 145 2.56 9.25 2.43
N THR A 146 1.96 9.14 1.25
CA THR A 146 2.37 8.16 0.23
C THR A 146 3.23 8.78 -0.86
N TRP A 147 3.43 10.10 -0.82
CA TRP A 147 4.21 10.83 -1.82
C TRP A 147 5.67 10.36 -1.84
N HIS A 148 6.14 9.95 -3.00
CA HIS A 148 7.48 9.41 -3.24
C HIS A 148 7.83 8.19 -2.35
N ARG A 149 6.82 7.48 -1.85
CA ARG A 149 7.01 6.27 -1.06
C ARG A 149 6.61 5.02 -1.82
N PHE A 150 7.26 3.92 -1.49
CA PHE A 150 6.85 2.60 -1.93
C PHE A 150 5.49 2.24 -1.33
N GLY A 151 4.62 1.65 -2.15
CA GLY A 151 3.28 1.30 -1.73
C GLY A 151 3.18 0.09 -0.79
N ASN A 152 4.28 -0.64 -0.64
CA ASN A 152 4.37 -1.84 0.20
C ASN A 152 5.22 -1.63 1.46
N VAL A 153 5.24 -0.43 2.00
CA VAL A 153 5.89 -0.15 3.29
C VAL A 153 5.01 -0.68 4.40
N ASN A 154 5.55 -1.62 5.16
CA ASN A 154 4.94 -2.10 6.40
C ASN A 154 5.49 -1.32 7.59
N TRP A 155 4.65 -1.13 8.60
CA TRP A 155 5.04 -0.47 9.84
C TRP A 155 5.00 -1.47 10.97
N ALA A 156 6.13 -1.69 11.63
CA ALA A 156 6.24 -2.62 12.74
C ALA A 156 7.08 -2.05 13.87
N TYR A 157 6.96 -2.67 15.04
CA TYR A 157 7.83 -2.40 16.17
C TYR A 157 9.17 -3.08 15.96
N GLU A 158 10.24 -2.41 16.34
CA GLU A 158 11.57 -2.99 16.39
C GLU A 158 11.71 -3.84 17.66
N ALA A 159 12.19 -5.08 17.51
CA ALA A 159 12.35 -5.99 18.63
C ALA A 159 13.73 -5.83 19.27
N ASP A 160 13.77 -5.74 20.59
CA ASP A 160 14.99 -5.73 21.43
C ASP A 160 15.17 -7.06 22.18
N GLY A 161 14.87 -8.18 21.53
CA GLY A 161 14.93 -9.50 22.11
C GLY A 161 13.67 -9.92 22.84
N GLN A 162 13.80 -10.87 23.77
CA GLN A 162 12.71 -11.45 24.55
C GLN A 162 12.99 -11.32 26.05
N PHE A 163 11.94 -11.16 26.84
CA PHE A 163 12.04 -11.24 28.29
C PHE A 163 12.46 -12.64 28.73
N GLN A 164 13.46 -12.73 29.59
CA GLN A 164 13.99 -14.02 30.06
C GLN A 164 13.39 -14.45 31.41
N SER A 165 12.93 -13.52 32.24
CA SER A 165 12.40 -13.83 33.57
C SER A 165 11.32 -12.82 34.00
N TRP A 166 10.60 -13.19 35.07
CA TRP A 166 9.63 -12.31 35.70
C TRP A 166 10.28 -11.09 36.40
N GLU A 167 11.50 -11.27 36.92
CA GLU A 167 12.28 -10.21 37.54
C GLU A 167 12.69 -9.15 36.52
N GLU A 168 13.06 -9.60 35.32
CA GLU A 168 13.37 -8.69 34.21
C GLU A 168 12.14 -7.88 33.81
N ILE A 169 10.97 -8.52 33.66
CA ILE A 169 9.71 -7.84 33.32
C ILE A 169 9.37 -6.80 34.39
N ALA A 170 9.48 -7.17 35.66
CA ALA A 170 9.15 -6.27 36.78
C ALA A 170 10.08 -5.04 36.91
N SER A 171 11.34 -5.19 36.46
CA SER A 171 12.34 -4.12 36.46
C SER A 171 12.43 -3.35 35.14
N TRP A 172 11.69 -3.78 34.09
CA TRP A 172 11.77 -3.16 32.79
C TRP A 172 11.18 -1.75 32.79
N PRO A 173 11.93 -0.72 32.38
CA PRO A 173 11.50 0.68 32.52
C PRO A 173 10.46 1.11 31.46
N ILE A 174 10.29 0.33 30.39
CA ILE A 174 9.39 0.66 29.28
C ILE A 174 8.12 -0.17 29.39
N ASP A 175 6.97 0.48 29.33
CA ASP A 175 5.66 -0.17 29.36
C ASP A 175 5.35 -0.74 27.97
N ASN A 176 5.60 -2.04 27.79
CA ASN A 176 5.42 -2.74 26.51
C ASN A 176 3.96 -3.10 26.21
N ASP A 177 3.13 -3.28 27.22
CA ASP A 177 1.73 -3.74 27.09
C ASP A 177 0.70 -2.63 27.35
N GLN A 178 1.13 -1.42 27.61
CA GLN A 178 0.31 -0.27 28.01
C GLN A 178 -0.50 -0.51 29.31
N LYS A 179 -0.01 -1.42 30.14
CA LYS A 179 -0.63 -1.79 31.43
C LYS A 179 0.41 -1.95 32.54
N GLY A 180 1.58 -1.34 32.37
CA GLY A 180 2.69 -1.45 33.32
C GLY A 180 3.31 -2.84 33.31
N ASN A 181 3.39 -3.49 32.17
CA ASN A 181 3.96 -4.82 31.93
C ASN A 181 3.29 -5.98 32.71
N THR A 182 2.05 -5.76 33.18
CA THR A 182 1.34 -6.75 34.01
C THR A 182 0.80 -7.95 33.25
N THR A 183 0.68 -7.86 31.92
CA THR A 183 0.20 -8.97 31.06
C THR A 183 1.31 -9.75 30.39
N LEU A 184 2.56 -9.31 30.51
CA LEU A 184 3.71 -9.93 29.89
C LEU A 184 4.17 -11.20 30.61
N ARG A 185 4.86 -12.06 29.87
CA ARG A 185 5.43 -13.33 30.33
C ARG A 185 6.86 -13.49 29.82
N PRO A 186 7.70 -14.25 30.50
CA PRO A 186 8.98 -14.69 29.94
C PRO A 186 8.78 -15.35 28.57
N GLY A 187 9.55 -14.92 27.56
CA GLY A 187 9.40 -15.30 26.15
C GLY A 187 8.68 -14.26 25.27
N ASP A 188 7.96 -13.30 25.87
CA ASP A 188 7.37 -12.19 25.11
C ASP A 188 8.46 -11.26 24.58
N ILE A 189 8.15 -10.58 23.46
CA ILE A 189 9.11 -9.72 22.78
C ILE A 189 9.20 -8.37 23.50
N LYS A 190 10.43 -7.92 23.76
CA LYS A 190 10.73 -6.54 24.13
C LYS A 190 10.75 -5.68 22.89
N TYR A 191 10.12 -4.52 22.94
CA TYR A 191 10.13 -3.56 21.84
C TYR A 191 10.95 -2.33 22.21
N VAL A 192 11.58 -1.75 21.17
CA VAL A 192 12.35 -0.51 21.33
C VAL A 192 11.39 0.68 21.43
N ASP A 193 11.54 1.47 22.46
CA ASP A 193 10.89 2.77 22.59
C ASP A 193 11.65 3.77 21.68
N GLN A 194 11.06 4.08 20.56
CA GLN A 194 11.69 4.88 19.50
C GLN A 194 11.59 6.39 19.76
N ASN A 195 10.62 6.81 20.54
CA ASN A 195 10.38 8.22 20.84
C ASN A 195 10.82 8.63 22.26
N GLY A 196 11.15 7.66 23.11
CA GLY A 196 11.66 7.88 24.47
C GLY A 196 10.57 8.30 25.48
N ASP A 197 9.29 7.98 25.21
CA ASP A 197 8.18 8.32 26.10
C ASP A 197 7.91 7.27 27.20
N GLY A 198 8.64 6.15 27.16
CA GLY A 198 8.54 5.06 28.13
C GLY A 198 7.36 4.10 27.92
N ILE A 199 6.60 4.23 26.83
CA ILE A 199 5.43 3.40 26.57
C ILE A 199 5.39 3.01 25.09
N ILE A 200 5.35 1.72 24.79
CA ILE A 200 5.25 1.23 23.40
C ILE A 200 3.87 1.51 22.83
N LYS A 201 3.84 2.37 21.82
CA LYS A 201 2.64 2.81 21.10
C LYS A 201 2.89 2.85 19.60
N ASP A 202 1.87 3.30 18.87
CA ASP A 202 1.92 3.43 17.43
C ASP A 202 3.06 4.33 16.92
N MET A 203 3.49 5.30 17.74
CA MET A 203 4.60 6.20 17.43
C MET A 203 5.98 5.52 17.43
N ASP A 204 6.10 4.32 18.01
CA ASP A 204 7.35 3.54 18.03
C ASP A 204 7.50 2.63 16.80
N LYS A 205 6.48 2.54 15.98
CA LYS A 205 6.59 1.79 14.72
C LYS A 205 7.52 2.47 13.73
N ARG A 206 8.26 1.67 13.00
CA ARG A 206 9.17 2.10 11.92
C ARG A 206 8.84 1.38 10.62
N PRO A 207 9.16 1.98 9.47
CA PRO A 207 8.95 1.34 8.18
C PRO A 207 9.94 0.20 7.96
N ILE A 208 9.44 -0.96 7.50
CA ILE A 208 10.19 -2.17 7.16
C ILE A 208 9.89 -2.62 5.73
#